data_c5b6d9f5aab4ea9dd09810807fd580a9
#
_entry.id   c5b6d9f5aab4ea9dd09810807fd580a9
#
_cell.length_a   1.000
_cell.length_b   1.000
_cell.length_c   1.000
_cell.angle_alpha   90.00
_cell.angle_beta   90.00
_cell.angle_gamma   90.00
#
_symmetry.space_group_name_H-M   'P 1'
#
loop_
_entity.id
_entity.type
_entity.pdbx_description
1 polymer ?
#
loop_
_entity_poly.entity_id
_entity_poly.type
_entity_poly.pdbx_seq_one_letter_code
_entity_poly.pdbx_strand_id
1 'polypeptide(L)'
;MTVITPHNTPVDGTVSDNKPSTSSTQINPAVILLAIVFVAVLLTYIVDSGEYTRKGELVLPGTFQSLEKNSSPLHLFSVDGRKETDVKPVSIIEGLMAIPRGLVKQSGLIFMVILIGGMFGVLNKSGTIDSGLTRMLALARGNIYLLVPSIILILSLGSSCLGMAKEYVMVVPLMVAMAHRMGLPTIIGLAIVVISVKIGFLSSISNPVALGIAQPIVGLPVFSGMGMRAATFVVFMLVGTAFVLMCIRRTGVDVKAHVINDDKRLSARHVVTLIALLAGVSFLVYASNTWKWKFTELSAYYIGMSIVFAAISGIGATAAADAFLSGMKKVMMAGLLIGLATAVEDVLSTGKILDSVVNGLAGLIGGHSPVVSAFGMFFSQLFLDVLIPSTSGGAAVTMPIFGPLGQLTGVTAQTSVYAFLLGHGLTNMITPTSSGLLVLLATAQVGWGQWARFILPLFVTFFCIALVMLAIAVSIGY
;
A
#
# COMPACT_ATOMS: atom_id res chain seq x y z
N MET A 1 21.04 -1.80 -80.18
CA MET A 1 19.99 -2.56 -79.52
C MET A 1 20.65 -3.67 -78.80
N THR A 2 20.88 -3.47 -77.50
CA THR A 2 21.36 -4.53 -76.58
C THR A 2 20.79 -4.23 -75.18
N VAL A 3 19.87 -5.08 -74.77
CA VAL A 3 19.14 -4.98 -73.48
C VAL A 3 20.04 -5.53 -72.43
N ILE A 4 20.34 -4.73 -71.36
CA ILE A 4 21.06 -5.14 -70.19
C ILE A 4 20.01 -5.41 -69.11
N THR A 5 19.89 -6.67 -68.64
CA THR A 5 19.12 -7.11 -67.51
C THR A 5 19.95 -6.93 -66.24
N PRO A 6 19.39 -6.42 -65.12
CA PRO A 6 20.11 -6.38 -63.85
C PRO A 6 20.05 -7.72 -63.13
N HIS A 7 21.18 -8.15 -62.63
CA HIS A 7 21.43 -9.33 -61.84
C HIS A 7 20.83 -9.14 -60.41
N ASN A 8 19.88 -9.98 -60.02
CA ASN A 8 19.41 -10.13 -58.67
C ASN A 8 20.35 -11.07 -57.90
N THR A 9 21.07 -10.54 -56.94
CA THR A 9 21.71 -11.33 -55.89
C THR A 9 20.77 -11.52 -54.74
N PRO A 10 20.55 -12.75 -54.20
CA PRO A 10 19.75 -12.94 -52.98
C PRO A 10 20.56 -12.51 -51.77
N VAL A 11 19.98 -11.58 -51.02
CA VAL A 11 20.46 -11.23 -49.65
C VAL A 11 20.03 -12.36 -48.71
N ASP A 12 21.03 -13.10 -48.24
CA ASP A 12 20.90 -14.14 -47.23
C ASP A 12 20.55 -13.47 -45.88
N GLY A 13 19.25 -13.42 -45.59
CA GLY A 13 18.71 -12.93 -44.34
C GLY A 13 18.72 -14.04 -43.29
N THR A 14 19.81 -14.22 -42.59
CA THR A 14 19.79 -14.98 -41.34
C THR A 14 18.88 -14.31 -40.34
N VAL A 15 17.66 -14.82 -40.28
CA VAL A 15 16.71 -14.53 -39.17
C VAL A 15 17.37 -15.04 -37.89
N SER A 16 17.84 -14.12 -37.10
CA SER A 16 18.26 -14.39 -35.75
C SER A 16 17.04 -14.92 -34.96
N ASP A 17 17.00 -16.22 -34.72
CA ASP A 17 16.09 -16.85 -33.82
C ASP A 17 16.27 -16.20 -32.43
N ASN A 18 15.44 -15.21 -32.17
CA ASN A 18 15.26 -14.66 -30.84
C ASN A 18 14.62 -15.76 -29.97
N LYS A 19 15.44 -16.57 -29.30
CA LYS A 19 14.99 -17.48 -28.24
C LYS A 19 14.10 -16.66 -27.30
N PRO A 20 12.86 -17.09 -27.03
CA PRO A 20 12.05 -16.45 -26.01
C PRO A 20 12.83 -16.52 -24.70
N SER A 21 13.12 -15.34 -24.15
CA SER A 21 13.68 -15.23 -22.80
C SER A 21 12.80 -16.08 -21.89
N THR A 22 13.40 -16.98 -21.16
CA THR A 22 12.75 -17.79 -20.13
C THR A 22 11.94 -16.86 -19.22
N SER A 23 10.64 -16.78 -19.45
CA SER A 23 9.69 -16.13 -18.59
C SER A 23 9.79 -16.87 -17.24
N SER A 24 10.46 -16.27 -16.26
CA SER A 24 10.29 -16.70 -14.89
C SER A 24 8.80 -16.72 -14.63
N THR A 25 8.26 -17.89 -14.33
CA THR A 25 6.83 -18.10 -14.07
C THR A 25 6.47 -17.30 -12.82
N GLN A 26 6.11 -16.02 -13.02
CA GLN A 26 5.66 -15.18 -11.92
C GLN A 26 4.27 -15.69 -11.53
N ILE A 27 4.15 -16.21 -10.31
CA ILE A 27 2.85 -16.64 -9.78
C ILE A 27 1.93 -15.43 -9.73
N ASN A 28 0.73 -15.58 -10.31
CA ASN A 28 -0.26 -14.51 -10.31
C ASN A 28 -0.63 -14.13 -8.85
N PRO A 29 -0.62 -12.84 -8.48
CA PRO A 29 -0.97 -12.39 -7.13
C PRO A 29 -2.32 -12.91 -6.63
N ALA A 30 -3.30 -13.09 -7.51
CA ALA A 30 -4.60 -13.66 -7.14
C ALA A 30 -4.47 -15.10 -6.65
N VAL A 31 -3.56 -15.90 -7.24
CA VAL A 31 -3.31 -17.30 -6.79
C VAL A 31 -2.70 -17.30 -5.40
N ILE A 32 -1.77 -16.38 -5.12
CA ILE A 32 -1.16 -16.25 -3.79
C ILE A 32 -2.22 -15.91 -2.75
N LEU A 33 -3.08 -14.93 -3.03
CA LEU A 33 -4.15 -14.55 -2.11
C LEU A 33 -5.18 -15.66 -1.92
N LEU A 34 -5.56 -16.38 -2.98
CA LEU A 34 -6.41 -17.56 -2.86
C LEU A 34 -5.78 -18.65 -1.97
N ALA A 35 -4.49 -18.89 -2.13
CA ALA A 35 -3.76 -19.82 -1.25
C ALA A 35 -3.77 -19.34 0.20
N ILE A 36 -3.61 -18.03 0.46
CA ILE A 36 -3.69 -17.45 1.81
C ILE A 36 -5.10 -17.59 2.38
N VAL A 37 -6.16 -17.35 1.58
CA VAL A 37 -7.56 -17.59 2.02
C VAL A 37 -7.76 -19.06 2.42
N PHE A 38 -7.23 -19.99 1.62
CA PHE A 38 -7.29 -21.41 1.95
C PHE A 38 -6.53 -21.77 3.23
N VAL A 39 -5.34 -21.23 3.41
CA VAL A 39 -4.56 -21.37 4.67
C VAL A 39 -5.35 -20.78 5.84
N ALA A 40 -6.00 -19.62 5.68
CA ALA A 40 -6.85 -19.03 6.71
C ALA A 40 -8.02 -19.97 7.09
N VAL A 41 -8.65 -20.62 6.10
CA VAL A 41 -9.67 -21.65 6.36
C VAL A 41 -9.10 -22.79 7.22
N LEU A 42 -7.93 -23.34 6.85
CA LEU A 42 -7.28 -24.40 7.62
C LEU A 42 -6.92 -23.97 9.05
N LEU A 43 -6.45 -22.73 9.23
CA LEU A 43 -6.16 -22.18 10.55
C LEU A 43 -7.41 -22.17 11.46
N THR A 44 -8.61 -22.01 10.90
CA THR A 44 -9.84 -22.10 11.70
C THR A 44 -10.11 -23.47 12.28
N TYR A 45 -9.46 -24.54 11.80
CA TYR A 45 -9.54 -25.89 12.36
C TYR A 45 -8.48 -26.16 13.44
N ILE A 46 -7.34 -25.46 13.38
CA ILE A 46 -6.18 -25.69 14.24
C ILE A 46 -6.21 -24.77 15.47
N VAL A 47 -6.54 -23.48 15.27
CA VAL A 47 -6.54 -22.47 16.34
C VAL A 47 -7.88 -22.51 17.05
N ASP A 48 -7.89 -22.57 18.39
CA ASP A 48 -9.10 -22.52 19.20
C ASP A 48 -9.87 -21.21 18.98
N SER A 49 -11.20 -21.30 19.01
CA SER A 49 -12.05 -20.11 18.90
C SER A 49 -12.14 -19.40 20.24
N GLY A 50 -12.19 -18.10 20.20
CA GLY A 50 -12.36 -17.26 21.38
C GLY A 50 -12.75 -15.86 21.00
N GLU A 51 -13.29 -15.12 21.94
CA GLU A 51 -13.67 -13.74 21.73
C GLU A 51 -13.43 -12.89 22.99
N TYR A 52 -13.12 -11.62 22.75
CA TYR A 52 -13.13 -10.60 23.78
C TYR A 52 -14.47 -9.88 23.78
N THR A 53 -14.92 -9.45 24.96
CA THR A 53 -16.02 -8.49 25.05
C THR A 53 -15.58 -7.18 24.40
N ARG A 54 -16.47 -6.55 23.61
CA ARG A 54 -16.20 -5.31 22.90
C ARG A 54 -17.12 -4.18 23.37
N LYS A 55 -16.58 -2.95 23.37
CA LYS A 55 -17.35 -1.70 23.47
C LYS A 55 -17.19 -0.95 22.14
N GLY A 56 -18.16 -1.09 21.24
CA GLY A 56 -18.01 -0.67 19.84
C GLY A 56 -16.96 -1.53 19.14
N GLU A 57 -15.94 -0.91 18.56
CA GLU A 57 -14.83 -1.62 17.92
C GLU A 57 -13.69 -1.99 18.90
N LEU A 58 -13.69 -1.44 20.12
CA LEU A 58 -12.62 -1.63 21.11
C LEU A 58 -12.80 -2.93 21.89
N VAL A 59 -11.74 -3.69 22.00
CA VAL A 59 -11.64 -4.87 22.83
C VAL A 59 -11.47 -4.47 24.30
N LEU A 60 -12.14 -5.16 25.24
CA LEU A 60 -11.96 -4.97 26.67
C LEU A 60 -10.90 -5.97 27.20
N PRO A 61 -9.78 -5.48 27.75
CA PRO A 61 -8.72 -6.34 28.29
C PRO A 61 -9.24 -7.24 29.42
N GLY A 62 -8.72 -8.47 29.52
CA GLY A 62 -9.07 -9.41 30.56
C GLY A 62 -10.43 -10.08 30.40
N THR A 63 -11.15 -9.83 29.33
CA THR A 63 -12.48 -10.43 29.06
C THR A 63 -12.43 -11.55 28.04
N PHE A 64 -11.25 -12.09 27.73
CA PHE A 64 -11.12 -13.19 26.79
C PHE A 64 -11.86 -14.43 27.30
N GLN A 65 -12.70 -14.99 26.44
CA GLN A 65 -13.40 -16.23 26.68
C GLN A 65 -13.08 -17.22 25.57
N SER A 66 -12.56 -18.38 25.95
CA SER A 66 -12.42 -19.50 25.02
C SER A 66 -13.80 -20.05 24.70
N LEU A 67 -14.07 -20.27 23.44
CA LEU A 67 -15.34 -20.79 22.96
C LEU A 67 -15.19 -22.26 22.58
N GLU A 68 -16.08 -23.12 23.08
CA GLU A 68 -16.10 -24.51 22.69
C GLU A 68 -16.42 -24.64 21.19
N LYS A 69 -15.52 -25.28 20.49
CA LYS A 69 -15.56 -25.39 19.03
C LYS A 69 -15.91 -26.80 18.61
N ASN A 70 -16.95 -26.94 17.84
CA ASN A 70 -17.26 -28.21 17.21
C ASN A 70 -16.40 -28.42 15.94
N SER A 71 -15.24 -29.06 16.09
CA SER A 71 -14.20 -29.21 15.04
C SER A 71 -14.36 -30.50 14.24
N SER A 72 -15.57 -30.93 13.88
CA SER A 72 -15.73 -32.09 13.02
C SER A 72 -15.11 -31.84 11.63
N PRO A 73 -14.26 -32.75 11.11
CA PRO A 73 -13.73 -32.68 9.75
C PRO A 73 -14.81 -32.62 8.67
N LEU A 74 -16.01 -33.14 8.95
CA LEU A 74 -17.16 -33.07 8.05
C LEU A 74 -17.63 -31.63 7.78
N HIS A 75 -17.36 -30.68 8.67
CA HIS A 75 -17.70 -29.30 8.46
C HIS A 75 -16.90 -28.63 7.31
N LEU A 76 -15.77 -29.24 6.86
CA LEU A 76 -14.97 -28.71 5.76
C LEU A 76 -15.77 -28.57 4.46
N PHE A 77 -16.73 -29.43 4.22
CA PHE A 77 -17.57 -29.44 3.02
C PHE A 77 -19.04 -29.08 3.31
N SER A 78 -19.37 -28.61 4.53
CA SER A 78 -20.75 -28.25 4.84
C SER A 78 -21.18 -27.01 4.08
N VAL A 79 -22.45 -27.06 3.60
CA VAL A 79 -23.11 -25.95 2.89
C VAL A 79 -24.09 -25.22 3.81
N ASP A 80 -24.28 -25.76 5.03
CA ASP A 80 -25.25 -25.23 5.98
C ASP A 80 -24.95 -23.80 6.39
N GLY A 81 -25.94 -22.94 6.30
CA GLY A 81 -25.83 -21.53 6.70
C GLY A 81 -25.32 -21.38 8.14
N ARG A 82 -24.39 -20.47 8.37
CA ARG A 82 -23.87 -20.13 9.69
C ARG A 82 -24.79 -19.12 10.37
N LYS A 83 -25.14 -19.38 11.63
CA LYS A 83 -25.75 -18.36 12.50
C LYS A 83 -24.61 -17.57 13.17
N GLU A 84 -24.86 -16.31 13.54
CA GLU A 84 -23.86 -15.47 14.22
C GLU A 84 -23.33 -16.08 15.53
N THR A 85 -24.15 -16.90 16.18
CA THR A 85 -23.81 -17.59 17.43
C THR A 85 -23.01 -18.89 17.22
N ASP A 86 -22.88 -19.38 15.98
CA ASP A 86 -22.23 -20.64 15.71
C ASP A 86 -20.71 -20.54 15.88
N VAL A 87 -20.15 -21.37 16.75
CA VAL A 87 -18.72 -21.55 16.95
C VAL A 87 -18.27 -22.82 16.25
N LYS A 88 -18.00 -22.71 14.95
CA LYS A 88 -17.51 -23.82 14.11
C LYS A 88 -16.42 -23.33 13.16
N PRO A 89 -15.49 -24.21 12.72
CA PRO A 89 -14.51 -23.85 11.69
C PRO A 89 -15.20 -23.38 10.41
N VAL A 90 -14.50 -22.61 9.62
CA VAL A 90 -15.00 -22.12 8.32
C VAL A 90 -14.88 -23.23 7.28
N SER A 91 -15.98 -23.53 6.57
CA SER A 91 -15.94 -24.50 5.48
C SER A 91 -15.24 -23.92 4.23
N ILE A 92 -14.82 -24.79 3.30
CA ILE A 92 -14.24 -24.33 2.01
C ILE A 92 -15.24 -23.46 1.27
N ILE A 93 -16.52 -23.79 1.32
CA ILE A 93 -17.58 -23.03 0.64
C ILE A 93 -17.75 -21.65 1.29
N GLU A 94 -17.77 -21.58 2.62
CA GLU A 94 -17.78 -20.30 3.35
C GLU A 94 -16.53 -19.46 3.05
N GLY A 95 -15.36 -20.10 2.92
CA GLY A 95 -14.11 -19.46 2.49
C GLY A 95 -14.20 -18.88 1.08
N LEU A 96 -14.82 -19.60 0.14
CA LEU A 96 -15.10 -19.06 -1.20
C LEU A 96 -16.12 -17.92 -1.15
N MET A 97 -17.14 -18.02 -0.30
CA MET A 97 -18.14 -16.95 -0.09
C MET A 97 -17.54 -15.70 0.59
N ALA A 98 -16.42 -15.85 1.31
CA ALA A 98 -15.70 -14.71 1.87
C ALA A 98 -15.16 -13.76 0.79
N ILE A 99 -14.89 -14.27 -0.44
CA ILE A 99 -14.39 -13.45 -1.55
C ILE A 99 -15.43 -12.41 -2.00
N PRO A 100 -16.65 -12.77 -2.40
CA PRO A 100 -17.67 -11.77 -2.72
C PRO A 100 -18.03 -10.89 -1.53
N ARG A 101 -18.04 -11.40 -0.29
CA ARG A 101 -18.22 -10.56 0.90
C ARG A 101 -17.11 -9.52 1.05
N GLY A 102 -15.85 -9.91 0.82
CA GLY A 102 -14.69 -9.02 0.83
C GLY A 102 -14.78 -7.93 -0.25
N LEU A 103 -15.23 -8.28 -1.46
CA LEU A 103 -15.48 -7.32 -2.55
C LEU A 103 -16.57 -6.30 -2.15
N VAL A 104 -17.66 -6.75 -1.55
CA VAL A 104 -18.74 -5.86 -1.07
C VAL A 104 -18.25 -4.99 0.07
N LYS A 105 -17.54 -5.55 1.06
CA LYS A 105 -16.97 -4.81 2.22
C LYS A 105 -16.04 -3.69 1.77
N GLN A 106 -15.25 -3.90 0.72
CA GLN A 106 -14.29 -2.93 0.19
C GLN A 106 -14.75 -2.23 -1.10
N SER A 107 -16.03 -2.33 -1.44
CA SER A 107 -16.57 -1.76 -2.69
C SER A 107 -16.23 -0.29 -2.87
N GLY A 108 -16.32 0.52 -1.81
CA GLY A 108 -15.97 1.94 -1.85
C GLY A 108 -14.52 2.17 -2.29
N LEU A 109 -13.57 1.43 -1.71
CA LEU A 109 -12.15 1.52 -2.10
C LEU A 109 -11.94 1.02 -3.54
N ILE A 110 -12.57 -0.08 -3.91
CA ILE A 110 -12.47 -0.68 -5.24
C ILE A 110 -12.95 0.30 -6.32
N PHE A 111 -14.16 0.86 -6.14
CA PHE A 111 -14.71 1.83 -7.09
C PHE A 111 -13.87 3.10 -7.15
N MET A 112 -13.40 3.63 -6.02
CA MET A 112 -12.50 4.78 -6.00
C MET A 112 -11.27 4.54 -6.87
N VAL A 113 -10.60 3.39 -6.74
CA VAL A 113 -9.39 3.05 -7.51
C VAL A 113 -9.68 2.94 -9.00
N ILE A 114 -10.79 2.31 -9.36
CA ILE A 114 -11.22 2.17 -10.77
C ILE A 114 -11.48 3.55 -11.37
N LEU A 115 -12.14 4.44 -10.64
CA LEU A 115 -12.45 5.80 -11.11
C LEU A 115 -11.20 6.70 -11.20
N ILE A 116 -10.23 6.53 -10.30
CA ILE A 116 -8.90 7.15 -10.44
C ILE A 116 -8.24 6.71 -11.75
N GLY A 117 -8.27 5.40 -12.05
CA GLY A 117 -7.77 4.87 -13.31
C GLY A 117 -8.42 5.54 -14.53
N GLY A 118 -9.74 5.73 -14.48
CA GLY A 118 -10.50 6.45 -15.50
C GLY A 118 -10.03 7.90 -15.67
N MET A 119 -9.90 8.65 -14.58
CA MET A 119 -9.42 10.03 -14.59
C MET A 119 -8.03 10.13 -15.25
N PHE A 120 -7.11 9.23 -14.88
CA PHE A 120 -5.79 9.18 -15.52
C PHE A 120 -5.83 8.75 -16.98
N GLY A 121 -6.81 7.96 -17.40
CA GLY A 121 -7.06 7.67 -18.79
C GLY A 121 -7.31 8.94 -19.61
N VAL A 122 -8.18 9.82 -19.12
CA VAL A 122 -8.46 11.12 -19.73
C VAL A 122 -7.26 12.04 -19.71
N LEU A 123 -6.60 12.17 -18.56
CA LEU A 123 -5.42 13.03 -18.39
C LEU A 123 -4.26 12.57 -19.29
N ASN A 124 -4.07 11.28 -19.47
CA ASN A 124 -3.04 10.72 -20.37
C ASN A 124 -3.39 10.99 -21.85
N LYS A 125 -4.67 10.87 -22.23
CA LYS A 125 -5.16 11.20 -23.57
C LYS A 125 -4.94 12.67 -23.92
N SER A 126 -4.94 13.57 -22.95
CA SER A 126 -4.69 15.00 -23.16
C SER A 126 -3.23 15.33 -23.52
N GLY A 127 -2.28 14.40 -23.30
CA GLY A 127 -0.84 14.64 -23.48
C GLY A 127 -0.22 15.57 -22.41
N THR A 128 -1.02 15.97 -21.44
CA THR A 128 -0.58 16.94 -20.39
C THR A 128 0.49 16.35 -19.48
N ILE A 129 0.37 15.05 -19.13
CA ILE A 129 1.36 14.36 -18.28
C ILE A 129 2.73 14.42 -18.94
N ASP A 130 2.82 14.04 -20.20
CA ASP A 130 4.07 14.01 -20.94
C ASP A 130 4.72 15.38 -21.03
N SER A 131 3.94 16.41 -21.37
CA SER A 131 4.44 17.79 -21.49
C SER A 131 4.86 18.37 -20.15
N GLY A 132 4.10 18.08 -19.06
CA GLY A 132 4.41 18.54 -17.72
C GLY A 132 5.69 17.91 -17.15
N LEU A 133 5.86 16.60 -17.36
CA LEU A 133 7.06 15.88 -16.93
C LEU A 133 8.31 16.36 -17.64
N THR A 134 8.23 16.60 -18.96
CA THR A 134 9.34 17.20 -19.72
C THR A 134 9.77 18.53 -19.11
N ARG A 135 8.81 19.38 -18.77
CA ARG A 135 9.12 20.69 -18.16
C ARG A 135 9.69 20.58 -16.75
N MET A 136 9.16 19.66 -15.94
CA MET A 136 9.67 19.41 -14.59
C MET A 136 11.12 18.90 -14.62
N LEU A 137 11.42 17.98 -15.53
CA LEU A 137 12.79 17.47 -15.73
C LEU A 137 13.74 18.56 -16.23
N ALA A 138 13.28 19.43 -17.15
CA ALA A 138 14.06 20.58 -17.62
C ALA A 138 14.35 21.58 -16.49
N LEU A 139 13.38 21.88 -15.61
CA LEU A 139 13.58 22.74 -14.44
C LEU A 139 14.59 22.16 -13.45
N ALA A 140 14.56 20.85 -13.23
CA ALA A 140 15.54 20.14 -12.41
C ALA A 140 16.91 19.97 -13.10
N ARG A 141 17.08 20.50 -14.33
CA ARG A 141 18.29 20.31 -15.15
C ARG A 141 18.72 18.84 -15.29
N GLY A 142 17.77 17.91 -15.25
CA GLY A 142 18.04 16.49 -15.26
C GLY A 142 18.76 15.95 -14.01
N ASN A 143 18.84 16.73 -12.94
CA ASN A 143 19.53 16.30 -11.71
C ASN A 143 18.62 15.39 -10.86
N ILE A 144 18.75 14.08 -11.04
CA ILE A 144 18.03 13.05 -10.28
C ILE A 144 18.32 13.16 -8.77
N TYR A 145 19.54 13.50 -8.41
CA TYR A 145 19.98 13.54 -7.00
C TYR A 145 19.34 14.70 -6.23
N LEU A 146 18.75 15.67 -6.92
CA LEU A 146 17.92 16.69 -6.32
C LEU A 146 16.43 16.34 -6.41
N LEU A 147 15.99 15.88 -7.58
CA LEU A 147 14.58 15.65 -7.90
C LEU A 147 13.98 14.52 -7.05
N VAL A 148 14.62 13.34 -7.05
CA VAL A 148 14.08 12.16 -6.35
C VAL A 148 14.03 12.36 -4.83
N PRO A 149 15.09 12.83 -4.15
CA PRO A 149 15.02 13.12 -2.72
C PRO A 149 13.94 14.16 -2.34
N SER A 150 13.78 15.20 -3.15
CA SER A 150 12.76 16.24 -2.90
C SER A 150 11.34 15.66 -2.97
N ILE A 151 11.06 14.81 -3.96
CA ILE A 151 9.77 14.14 -4.10
C ILE A 151 9.53 13.21 -2.91
N ILE A 152 10.51 12.37 -2.57
CA ILE A 152 10.42 11.45 -1.43
C ILE A 152 10.15 12.24 -0.14
N LEU A 153 10.85 13.33 0.09
CA LEU A 153 10.66 14.18 1.27
C LEU A 153 9.23 14.74 1.35
N ILE A 154 8.74 15.34 0.27
CA ILE A 154 7.40 15.94 0.23
C ILE A 154 6.31 14.88 0.48
N LEU A 155 6.39 13.75 -0.22
CA LEU A 155 5.40 12.68 -0.07
C LEU A 155 5.48 12.02 1.32
N SER A 156 6.70 11.81 1.85
CA SER A 156 6.87 11.24 3.18
C SER A 156 6.38 12.18 4.28
N LEU A 157 6.60 13.49 4.18
CA LEU A 157 6.05 14.46 5.11
C LEU A 157 4.52 14.47 5.09
N GLY A 158 3.91 14.47 3.90
CA GLY A 158 2.46 14.38 3.77
C GLY A 158 1.89 13.10 4.41
N SER A 159 2.55 11.97 4.23
CA SER A 159 2.15 10.71 4.88
C SER A 159 2.37 10.75 6.40
N SER A 160 3.50 11.29 6.86
CA SER A 160 3.88 11.29 8.29
C SER A 160 3.09 12.30 9.12
N CYS A 161 2.74 13.45 8.54
CA CYS A 161 2.07 14.52 9.27
C CYS A 161 0.55 14.56 9.04
N LEU A 162 0.10 14.23 7.82
CA LEU A 162 -1.31 14.33 7.44
C LEU A 162 -2.00 12.96 7.29
N GLY A 163 -1.24 11.87 7.37
CA GLY A 163 -1.77 10.52 7.20
C GLY A 163 -2.16 10.19 5.75
N MET A 164 -1.60 10.91 4.79
CA MET A 164 -1.91 10.72 3.36
C MET A 164 -1.37 9.38 2.87
N ALA A 165 -2.23 8.55 2.33
CA ALA A 165 -1.90 7.29 1.69
C ALA A 165 -2.78 7.02 0.47
N LYS A 166 -4.10 7.19 0.60
CA LYS A 166 -5.09 6.98 -0.45
C LYS A 166 -4.95 8.01 -1.57
N GLU A 167 -4.62 9.24 -1.21
CA GLU A 167 -4.41 10.37 -2.11
C GLU A 167 -3.22 10.13 -3.04
N TYR A 168 -2.22 9.40 -2.57
CA TYR A 168 -1.01 9.12 -3.35
C TYR A 168 -1.20 8.06 -4.45
N VAL A 169 -2.32 7.37 -4.48
CA VAL A 169 -2.69 6.54 -5.64
C VAL A 169 -2.72 7.38 -6.92
N MET A 170 -3.16 8.63 -6.80
CA MET A 170 -3.14 9.61 -7.90
C MET A 170 -1.71 9.99 -8.35
N VAL A 171 -0.73 9.92 -7.48
CA VAL A 171 0.66 10.29 -7.78
C VAL A 171 1.41 9.17 -8.50
N VAL A 172 1.00 7.90 -8.30
CA VAL A 172 1.68 6.74 -8.88
C VAL A 172 1.85 6.83 -10.40
N PRO A 173 0.79 7.09 -11.22
CA PRO A 173 0.96 7.18 -12.66
C PRO A 173 1.91 8.29 -13.10
N LEU A 174 1.92 9.41 -12.35
CA LEU A 174 2.85 10.53 -12.62
C LEU A 174 4.30 10.11 -12.41
N MET A 175 4.58 9.43 -11.30
CA MET A 175 5.94 8.97 -10.99
C MET A 175 6.40 7.85 -11.93
N VAL A 176 5.49 6.97 -12.35
CA VAL A 176 5.77 5.95 -13.37
C VAL A 176 6.09 6.61 -14.72
N ALA A 177 5.29 7.58 -15.14
CA ALA A 177 5.56 8.32 -16.38
C ALA A 177 6.88 9.11 -16.29
N MET A 178 7.19 9.71 -15.15
CA MET A 178 8.48 10.36 -14.90
C MET A 178 9.64 9.37 -15.02
N ALA A 179 9.53 8.19 -14.42
CA ALA A 179 10.56 7.14 -14.52
C ALA A 179 10.79 6.74 -16.00
N HIS A 180 9.71 6.50 -16.76
CA HIS A 180 9.83 6.18 -18.17
C HIS A 180 10.49 7.28 -19.00
N ARG A 181 10.19 8.54 -18.72
CA ARG A 181 10.84 9.69 -19.37
C ARG A 181 12.34 9.77 -19.07
N MET A 182 12.74 9.28 -17.91
CA MET A 182 14.15 9.18 -17.53
C MET A 182 14.83 7.90 -18.03
N GLY A 183 14.15 7.07 -18.81
CA GLY A 183 14.65 5.76 -19.26
C GLY A 183 14.70 4.71 -18.14
N LEU A 184 14.03 4.95 -17.00
CA LEU A 184 14.01 4.06 -15.85
C LEU A 184 12.83 3.09 -15.89
N PRO A 185 12.96 1.88 -15.33
CA PRO A 185 11.86 0.92 -15.26
C PRO A 185 10.72 1.41 -14.36
N THR A 186 9.49 0.98 -14.67
CA THR A 186 8.25 1.28 -13.94
C THR A 186 8.38 1.14 -12.42
N ILE A 187 9.08 0.11 -11.98
CA ILE A 187 9.24 -0.21 -10.54
C ILE A 187 9.95 0.91 -9.77
N ILE A 188 10.81 1.70 -10.41
CA ILE A 188 11.48 2.84 -9.77
C ILE A 188 10.48 3.98 -9.52
N GLY A 189 9.62 4.30 -10.50
CA GLY A 189 8.55 5.29 -10.32
C GLY A 189 7.59 4.90 -9.20
N LEU A 190 7.20 3.63 -9.16
CA LEU A 190 6.39 3.08 -8.07
C LEU A 190 7.11 3.16 -6.73
N ALA A 191 8.40 2.81 -6.68
CA ALA A 191 9.21 2.79 -5.46
C ALA A 191 9.29 4.17 -4.80
N ILE A 192 9.43 5.25 -5.59
CA ILE A 192 9.42 6.62 -5.08
C ILE A 192 8.15 6.88 -4.26
N VAL A 193 6.98 6.46 -4.73
CA VAL A 193 5.71 6.68 -4.01
C VAL A 193 5.58 5.75 -2.82
N VAL A 194 5.72 4.43 -3.02
CA VAL A 194 5.47 3.45 -1.96
C VAL A 194 6.44 3.63 -0.80
N ILE A 195 7.74 3.80 -1.08
CA ILE A 195 8.74 4.02 -0.04
C ILE A 195 8.44 5.30 0.74
N SER A 196 8.06 6.39 0.06
CA SER A 196 7.68 7.64 0.73
C SER A 196 6.48 7.46 1.66
N VAL A 197 5.42 6.80 1.19
CA VAL A 197 4.23 6.52 2.02
C VAL A 197 4.61 5.69 3.24
N LYS A 198 5.47 4.69 3.07
CA LYS A 198 5.86 3.79 4.18
C LYS A 198 6.81 4.46 5.17
N ILE A 199 7.77 5.27 4.71
CA ILE A 199 8.59 6.11 5.60
C ILE A 199 7.69 7.00 6.46
N GLY A 200 6.72 7.67 5.82
CA GLY A 200 5.78 8.54 6.53
C GLY A 200 4.94 7.80 7.56
N PHE A 201 4.42 6.62 7.20
CA PHE A 201 3.60 5.81 8.11
C PHE A 201 4.42 5.24 9.27
N LEU A 202 5.61 4.66 9.01
CA LEU A 202 6.51 4.12 10.03
C LEU A 202 6.90 5.16 11.08
N SER A 203 7.15 6.38 10.64
CA SER A 203 7.50 7.49 11.52
C SER A 203 6.29 8.15 12.18
N SER A 204 5.20 8.33 11.44
CA SER A 204 3.92 8.89 11.92
C SER A 204 4.09 10.07 12.89
N ILE A 205 4.83 11.13 12.49
CA ILE A 205 5.15 12.26 13.38
C ILE A 205 3.88 12.83 14.03
N SER A 206 2.89 13.15 13.20
CA SER A 206 1.56 13.59 13.64
C SER A 206 0.44 12.98 12.77
N ASN A 207 0.61 11.74 12.34
CA ASN A 207 -0.37 11.04 11.50
C ASN A 207 -1.70 10.85 12.24
N PRO A 208 -2.79 11.54 11.82
CA PRO A 208 -4.05 11.49 12.52
C PRO A 208 -4.75 10.12 12.42
N VAL A 209 -4.45 9.34 11.39
CA VAL A 209 -5.09 8.04 11.15
C VAL A 209 -4.57 7.00 12.14
N ALA A 210 -3.25 6.87 12.27
CA ALA A 210 -2.65 5.88 13.17
C ALA A 210 -2.66 6.34 14.63
N LEU A 211 -2.20 7.58 14.90
CA LEU A 211 -2.07 8.10 16.25
C LEU A 211 -3.40 8.51 16.87
N GLY A 212 -4.33 9.03 16.03
CA GLY A 212 -5.66 9.44 16.49
C GLY A 212 -6.50 8.29 17.05
N ILE A 213 -6.12 7.04 16.75
CA ILE A 213 -6.77 5.84 17.29
C ILE A 213 -5.89 5.20 18.36
N ALA A 214 -4.61 4.92 18.05
CA ALA A 214 -3.75 4.16 18.95
C ALA A 214 -3.43 4.89 20.26
N GLN A 215 -3.16 6.21 20.24
CA GLN A 215 -2.79 6.96 21.44
C GLN A 215 -3.93 7.11 22.45
N PRO A 216 -5.16 7.52 22.06
CA PRO A 216 -6.27 7.61 23.03
C PRO A 216 -6.61 6.28 23.70
N ILE A 217 -6.47 5.15 23.01
CA ILE A 217 -6.73 3.82 23.56
C ILE A 217 -5.83 3.54 24.78
N VAL A 218 -4.58 3.98 24.72
CA VAL A 218 -3.60 3.78 25.82
C VAL A 218 -3.50 4.99 26.75
N GLY A 219 -4.45 5.92 26.70
CA GLY A 219 -4.53 7.08 27.58
C GLY A 219 -3.54 8.21 27.28
N LEU A 220 -2.98 8.26 26.07
CA LEU A 220 -2.02 9.30 25.69
C LEU A 220 -2.70 10.47 24.94
N PRO A 221 -2.22 11.70 25.15
CA PRO A 221 -2.61 12.82 24.31
C PRO A 221 -2.25 12.55 22.84
N VAL A 222 -3.18 12.87 21.94
CA VAL A 222 -2.96 12.71 20.50
C VAL A 222 -1.76 13.54 20.05
N PHE A 223 -0.90 12.94 19.23
CA PHE A 223 0.38 13.47 18.75
C PHE A 223 1.48 13.64 19.79
N SER A 224 1.29 13.23 21.05
CA SER A 224 2.39 13.22 22.03
C SER A 224 3.58 12.37 21.56
N GLY A 225 4.79 12.65 22.02
CA GLY A 225 6.00 11.88 21.69
C GLY A 225 6.55 12.10 20.28
N MET A 226 6.36 13.28 19.67
CA MET A 226 6.80 13.57 18.30
C MET A 226 8.31 13.48 18.07
N GLY A 227 9.13 13.77 19.12
CA GLY A 227 10.59 13.86 18.98
C GLY A 227 11.23 12.56 18.47
N MET A 228 10.93 11.43 19.12
CA MET A 228 11.44 10.11 18.70
C MET A 228 10.96 9.75 17.29
N ARG A 229 9.70 10.03 16.98
CA ARG A 229 9.13 9.78 15.65
C ARG A 229 9.73 10.67 14.57
N ALA A 230 10.08 11.93 14.88
CA ALA A 230 10.81 12.80 13.97
C ALA A 230 12.23 12.29 13.71
N ALA A 231 12.94 11.81 14.73
CA ALA A 231 14.24 11.16 14.55
C ALA A 231 14.12 9.92 13.66
N THR A 232 13.10 9.09 13.89
CA THR A 232 12.77 7.92 13.04
C THR A 232 12.50 8.32 11.60
N PHE A 233 11.76 9.41 11.39
CA PHE A 233 11.50 9.96 10.05
C PHE A 233 12.80 10.27 9.31
N VAL A 234 13.71 10.99 9.95
CA VAL A 234 14.99 11.36 9.33
C VAL A 234 15.78 10.13 8.94
N VAL A 235 15.90 9.15 9.83
CA VAL A 235 16.67 7.91 9.57
C VAL A 235 16.06 7.12 8.40
N PHE A 236 14.77 6.84 8.42
CA PHE A 236 14.12 6.10 7.34
C PHE A 236 14.12 6.88 6.02
N MET A 237 13.95 8.20 6.07
CA MET A 237 14.00 9.06 4.90
C MET A 237 15.38 9.02 4.22
N LEU A 238 16.47 9.11 4.98
CA LEU A 238 17.83 9.03 4.45
C LEU A 238 18.10 7.67 3.83
N VAL A 239 17.77 6.59 4.54
CA VAL A 239 18.02 5.21 4.07
C VAL A 239 17.14 4.86 2.88
N GLY A 240 15.85 5.20 2.92
CA GLY A 240 14.94 4.94 1.80
C GLY A 240 15.33 5.71 0.54
N THR A 241 15.72 6.98 0.70
CA THR A 241 16.22 7.80 -0.42
C THR A 241 17.52 7.23 -0.99
N ALA A 242 18.48 6.86 -0.13
CA ALA A 242 19.73 6.24 -0.56
C ALA A 242 19.48 4.94 -1.32
N PHE A 243 18.53 4.11 -0.87
CA PHE A 243 18.14 2.89 -1.56
C PHE A 243 17.61 3.17 -2.98
N VAL A 244 16.67 4.12 -3.13
CA VAL A 244 16.11 4.47 -4.45
C VAL A 244 17.20 4.99 -5.37
N LEU A 245 18.07 5.90 -4.89
CA LEU A 245 19.18 6.43 -5.69
C LEU A 245 20.18 5.35 -6.07
N MET A 246 20.46 4.40 -5.18
CA MET A 246 21.33 3.25 -5.47
C MET A 246 20.69 2.35 -6.55
N CYS A 247 19.39 2.09 -6.47
CA CYS A 247 18.66 1.34 -7.50
C CYS A 247 18.73 2.04 -8.85
N ILE A 248 18.55 3.37 -8.90
CA ILE A 248 18.68 4.17 -10.12
C ILE A 248 20.10 4.04 -10.70
N ARG A 249 21.14 4.19 -9.87
CA ARG A 249 22.53 4.04 -10.32
C ARG A 249 22.82 2.67 -10.93
N ARG A 250 22.24 1.62 -10.35
CA ARG A 250 22.43 0.23 -10.83
C ARG A 250 21.78 -0.02 -12.21
N THR A 251 20.83 0.81 -12.66
CA THR A 251 20.29 0.67 -14.01
C THR A 251 21.29 1.07 -15.10
N GLY A 252 22.34 1.81 -14.77
CA GLY A 252 23.33 2.31 -15.73
C GLY A 252 22.79 3.35 -16.72
N VAL A 253 21.56 3.82 -16.54
CA VAL A 253 20.91 4.76 -17.46
C VAL A 253 21.47 6.17 -17.26
N ASP A 254 21.94 6.80 -18.33
CA ASP A 254 22.27 8.22 -18.31
C ASP A 254 20.99 9.05 -18.47
N VAL A 255 20.44 9.44 -17.34
CA VAL A 255 19.19 10.19 -17.28
C VAL A 255 19.32 11.57 -17.92
N LYS A 256 20.51 12.21 -17.89
CA LYS A 256 20.73 13.49 -18.52
C LYS A 256 20.55 13.42 -20.04
N ALA A 257 21.03 12.34 -20.65
CA ALA A 257 20.90 12.13 -22.09
C ALA A 257 19.42 12.03 -22.56
N HIS A 258 18.55 11.45 -21.71
CA HIS A 258 17.12 11.29 -22.03
C HIS A 258 16.32 12.57 -21.86
N VAL A 259 16.77 13.50 -20.99
CA VAL A 259 16.05 14.74 -20.67
C VAL A 259 16.29 15.84 -21.71
N ILE A 260 17.43 15.84 -22.40
CA ILE A 260 17.88 16.96 -23.25
C ILE A 260 17.19 17.02 -24.62
N ASN A 261 16.55 15.93 -25.09
CA ASN A 261 16.13 15.81 -26.48
C ASN A 261 14.66 16.15 -26.80
N ASP A 262 13.88 16.71 -25.89
CA ASP A 262 12.47 17.02 -26.17
C ASP A 262 12.12 18.50 -25.96
N ASP A 263 12.35 19.30 -27.01
CA ASP A 263 12.07 20.75 -27.07
C ASP A 263 10.56 21.07 -27.26
N LYS A 264 9.67 20.15 -26.88
CA LYS A 264 8.22 20.37 -26.98
C LYS A 264 7.78 21.49 -26.03
N ARG A 265 7.44 22.64 -26.63
CA ARG A 265 6.83 23.76 -25.88
C ARG A 265 5.50 23.36 -25.30
N LEU A 266 5.28 23.68 -24.03
CA LEU A 266 3.98 23.52 -23.37
C LEU A 266 2.93 24.37 -24.12
N SER A 267 1.89 23.74 -24.62
CA SER A 267 0.68 24.45 -25.07
C SER A 267 0.00 25.12 -23.87
N ALA A 268 -0.66 26.27 -24.08
CA ALA A 268 -1.44 26.93 -23.05
C ALA A 268 -2.46 25.98 -22.40
N ARG A 269 -3.07 25.07 -23.16
CA ARG A 269 -4.00 24.05 -22.64
C ARG A 269 -3.29 23.09 -21.67
N HIS A 270 -2.07 22.64 -21.99
CA HIS A 270 -1.29 21.78 -21.08
C HIS A 270 -0.95 22.49 -19.78
N VAL A 271 -0.57 23.79 -19.83
CA VAL A 271 -0.28 24.59 -18.65
C VAL A 271 -1.53 24.70 -17.76
N VAL A 272 -2.69 25.05 -18.33
CA VAL A 272 -3.94 25.16 -17.57
C VAL A 272 -4.36 23.81 -16.98
N THR A 273 -4.20 22.70 -17.70
CA THR A 273 -4.51 21.37 -17.18
C THR A 273 -3.56 20.95 -16.06
N LEU A 274 -2.27 21.32 -16.14
CA LEU A 274 -1.31 21.09 -15.03
C LEU A 274 -1.64 21.92 -13.80
N ILE A 275 -2.02 23.19 -13.98
CA ILE A 275 -2.47 24.03 -12.86
C ILE A 275 -3.74 23.44 -12.25
N ALA A 276 -4.71 23.00 -13.07
CA ALA A 276 -5.91 22.33 -12.59
C ALA A 276 -5.59 21.03 -11.84
N LEU A 277 -4.60 20.25 -12.30
CA LEU A 277 -4.14 19.05 -11.61
C LEU A 277 -3.53 19.39 -10.24
N LEU A 278 -2.63 20.37 -10.17
CA LEU A 278 -1.99 20.79 -8.91
C LEU A 278 -3.00 21.39 -7.93
N ALA A 279 -3.90 22.24 -8.42
CA ALA A 279 -4.99 22.80 -7.62
C ALA A 279 -5.94 21.68 -7.15
N GLY A 280 -6.24 20.73 -8.02
CA GLY A 280 -7.03 19.55 -7.69
C GLY A 280 -6.39 18.72 -6.58
N VAL A 281 -5.08 18.38 -6.69
CA VAL A 281 -4.37 17.64 -5.62
C VAL A 281 -4.42 18.43 -4.31
N SER A 282 -4.15 19.73 -4.34
CA SER A 282 -4.19 20.59 -3.15
C SER A 282 -5.58 20.63 -2.51
N PHE A 283 -6.61 20.77 -3.34
CA PHE A 283 -8.02 20.72 -2.89
C PHE A 283 -8.39 19.35 -2.31
N LEU A 284 -7.96 18.25 -2.95
CA LEU A 284 -8.18 16.91 -2.45
C LEU A 284 -7.59 16.72 -1.06
N VAL A 285 -6.35 17.17 -0.85
CA VAL A 285 -5.67 17.11 0.46
C VAL A 285 -6.45 17.92 1.50
N TYR A 286 -6.84 19.14 1.15
CA TYR A 286 -7.64 20.00 2.03
C TYR A 286 -8.98 19.34 2.40
N ALA A 287 -9.74 18.88 1.41
CA ALA A 287 -11.05 18.27 1.59
C ALA A 287 -10.99 16.96 2.40
N SER A 288 -10.01 16.09 2.09
CA SER A 288 -9.79 14.85 2.85
C SER A 288 -9.49 15.12 4.33
N ASN A 289 -8.71 16.15 4.64
CA ASN A 289 -8.33 16.47 6.02
C ASN A 289 -9.41 17.26 6.76
N THR A 290 -10.03 18.25 6.11
CA THR A 290 -10.97 19.17 6.76
C THR A 290 -12.38 18.60 6.78
N TRP A 291 -12.86 18.10 5.64
CA TRP A 291 -14.23 17.57 5.49
C TRP A 291 -14.32 16.06 5.71
N LYS A 292 -13.19 15.39 5.99
CA LYS A 292 -13.12 13.95 6.28
C LYS A 292 -13.73 13.09 5.17
N TRP A 293 -13.48 13.44 3.91
CA TRP A 293 -13.99 12.72 2.75
C TRP A 293 -13.70 11.23 2.84
N LYS A 294 -14.71 10.43 2.51
CA LYS A 294 -14.65 8.98 2.39
C LYS A 294 -14.54 8.56 0.91
N PHE A 295 -14.66 7.29 0.65
CA PHE A 295 -14.49 6.75 -0.70
C PHE A 295 -15.52 7.27 -1.70
N THR A 296 -16.75 7.57 -1.26
CA THR A 296 -17.84 8.09 -2.13
C THR A 296 -17.50 9.48 -2.64
N GLU A 297 -17.14 10.41 -1.75
CA GLU A 297 -16.78 11.79 -2.09
C GLU A 297 -15.51 11.81 -2.96
N LEU A 298 -14.52 10.99 -2.63
CA LEU A 298 -13.30 10.83 -3.42
C LEU A 298 -13.63 10.32 -4.84
N SER A 299 -14.52 9.35 -4.96
CA SER A 299 -14.96 8.81 -6.25
C SER A 299 -15.67 9.87 -7.11
N ALA A 300 -16.58 10.63 -6.53
CA ALA A 300 -17.25 11.74 -7.20
C ALA A 300 -16.26 12.82 -7.64
N TYR A 301 -15.28 13.14 -6.79
CA TYR A 301 -14.21 14.07 -7.11
C TYR A 301 -13.40 13.63 -8.33
N TYR A 302 -12.99 12.36 -8.44
CA TYR A 302 -12.21 11.88 -9.58
C TYR A 302 -13.00 11.89 -10.89
N ILE A 303 -14.32 11.63 -10.84
CA ILE A 303 -15.20 11.81 -12.00
C ILE A 303 -15.26 13.29 -12.39
N GLY A 304 -15.48 14.20 -11.43
CA GLY A 304 -15.49 15.64 -11.67
C GLY A 304 -14.19 16.15 -12.30
N MET A 305 -13.05 15.73 -11.78
CA MET A 305 -11.73 16.10 -12.32
C MET A 305 -11.53 15.56 -13.74
N SER A 306 -12.04 14.37 -14.08
CA SER A 306 -11.94 13.86 -15.45
C SER A 306 -12.74 14.71 -16.44
N ILE A 307 -13.91 15.23 -16.03
CA ILE A 307 -14.71 16.15 -16.85
C ILE A 307 -13.96 17.48 -17.03
N VAL A 308 -13.39 18.03 -15.96
CA VAL A 308 -12.58 19.26 -16.00
C VAL A 308 -11.39 19.10 -16.95
N PHE A 309 -10.65 18.00 -16.86
CA PHE A 309 -9.51 17.73 -17.73
C PHE A 309 -9.93 17.57 -19.21
N ALA A 310 -11.04 16.88 -19.47
CA ALA A 310 -11.55 16.74 -20.83
C ALA A 310 -11.95 18.10 -21.42
N ALA A 311 -12.64 18.94 -20.66
CA ALA A 311 -13.07 20.27 -21.08
C ALA A 311 -11.87 21.21 -21.36
N ILE A 312 -10.90 21.31 -20.45
CA ILE A 312 -9.72 22.15 -20.63
C ILE A 312 -8.89 21.69 -21.84
N SER A 313 -8.71 20.38 -21.99
CA SER A 313 -7.92 19.81 -23.06
C SER A 313 -8.61 19.84 -24.44
N GLY A 314 -9.90 20.14 -24.47
CA GLY A 314 -10.71 20.15 -25.69
C GLY A 314 -10.96 18.75 -26.26
N ILE A 315 -10.96 17.72 -25.41
CA ILE A 315 -11.27 16.34 -25.81
C ILE A 315 -12.78 16.22 -25.91
N GLY A 316 -13.29 15.75 -27.08
CA GLY A 316 -14.71 15.51 -27.27
C GLY A 316 -15.27 14.48 -26.28
N ALA A 317 -16.55 14.58 -25.92
CA ALA A 317 -17.17 13.77 -24.88
C ALA A 317 -17.00 12.25 -25.12
N THR A 318 -17.20 11.78 -26.33
CA THR A 318 -17.03 10.36 -26.69
C THR A 318 -15.59 9.90 -26.48
N ALA A 319 -14.61 10.66 -26.99
CA ALA A 319 -13.19 10.33 -26.84
C ALA A 319 -12.72 10.40 -25.37
N ALA A 320 -13.30 11.29 -24.56
CA ALA A 320 -13.05 11.35 -23.13
C ALA A 320 -13.65 10.13 -22.40
N ALA A 321 -14.88 9.73 -22.76
CA ALA A 321 -15.51 8.54 -22.19
C ALA A 321 -14.71 7.26 -22.54
N ASP A 322 -14.26 7.11 -23.78
CA ASP A 322 -13.44 5.97 -24.22
C ASP A 322 -12.10 5.92 -23.47
N ALA A 323 -11.45 7.08 -23.30
CA ALA A 323 -10.20 7.19 -22.54
C ALA A 323 -10.41 6.86 -21.05
N PHE A 324 -11.53 7.32 -20.47
CA PHE A 324 -11.91 7.02 -19.10
C PHE A 324 -12.12 5.51 -18.89
N LEU A 325 -12.93 4.87 -19.75
CA LEU A 325 -13.17 3.42 -19.70
C LEU A 325 -11.89 2.60 -19.91
N SER A 326 -11.04 3.03 -20.83
CA SER A 326 -9.73 2.41 -21.05
C SER A 326 -8.83 2.49 -19.79
N GLY A 327 -8.85 3.64 -19.11
CA GLY A 327 -8.13 3.83 -17.85
C GLY A 327 -8.66 2.93 -16.75
N MET A 328 -9.99 2.82 -16.60
CA MET A 328 -10.65 1.93 -15.64
C MET A 328 -10.24 0.46 -15.82
N LYS A 329 -10.23 -0.02 -17.07
CA LYS A 329 -9.85 -1.42 -17.41
C LYS A 329 -8.45 -1.76 -16.92
N LYS A 330 -7.49 -0.82 -16.99
CA LYS A 330 -6.10 -1.05 -16.58
C LYS A 330 -5.94 -1.38 -15.11
N VAL A 331 -6.82 -0.86 -14.25
CA VAL A 331 -6.75 -1.04 -12.79
C VAL A 331 -7.81 -1.99 -12.23
N MET A 332 -8.62 -2.62 -13.08
CA MET A 332 -9.71 -3.51 -12.65
C MET A 332 -9.22 -4.70 -11.82
N MET A 333 -8.05 -5.26 -12.16
CA MET A 333 -7.44 -6.36 -11.41
C MET A 333 -7.17 -5.97 -9.94
N ALA A 334 -6.90 -4.69 -9.66
CA ALA A 334 -6.73 -4.21 -8.30
C ALA A 334 -7.97 -4.47 -7.44
N GLY A 335 -9.16 -4.25 -8.01
CA GLY A 335 -10.42 -4.51 -7.30
C GLY A 335 -10.55 -5.95 -6.83
N LEU A 336 -10.23 -6.91 -7.71
CA LEU A 336 -10.24 -8.33 -7.34
C LEU A 336 -9.25 -8.64 -6.22
N LEU A 337 -8.02 -8.12 -6.33
CA LEU A 337 -6.98 -8.36 -5.32
C LEU A 337 -7.35 -7.76 -3.96
N ILE A 338 -7.98 -6.58 -3.93
CA ILE A 338 -8.48 -5.96 -2.70
C ILE A 338 -9.54 -6.85 -2.04
N GLY A 339 -10.49 -7.36 -2.80
CA GLY A 339 -11.53 -8.26 -2.29
C GLY A 339 -10.96 -9.57 -1.72
N LEU A 340 -10.01 -10.19 -2.45
CA LEU A 340 -9.31 -11.40 -2.00
C LEU A 340 -8.50 -11.15 -0.71
N ALA A 341 -7.81 -10.03 -0.60
CA ALA A 341 -7.07 -9.68 0.61
C ALA A 341 -8.01 -9.52 1.81
N THR A 342 -9.16 -8.89 1.61
CA THR A 342 -10.19 -8.73 2.66
C THR A 342 -10.86 -10.03 3.04
N ALA A 343 -10.97 -10.99 2.11
CA ALA A 343 -11.52 -12.31 2.39
C ALA A 343 -10.70 -13.08 3.44
N VAL A 344 -9.39 -12.86 3.53
CA VAL A 344 -8.53 -13.47 4.57
C VAL A 344 -9.01 -13.05 5.96
N GLU A 345 -9.16 -11.74 6.19
CA GLU A 345 -9.68 -11.18 7.45
C GLU A 345 -11.09 -11.69 7.76
N ASP A 346 -11.97 -11.74 6.73
CA ASP A 346 -13.35 -12.23 6.86
C ASP A 346 -13.40 -13.70 7.32
N VAL A 347 -12.57 -14.57 6.76
CA VAL A 347 -12.47 -15.99 7.15
C VAL A 347 -12.02 -16.12 8.62
N LEU A 348 -10.94 -15.41 9.01
CA LEU A 348 -10.40 -15.48 10.36
C LEU A 348 -11.38 -14.94 11.41
N SER A 349 -12.08 -13.85 11.08
CA SER A 349 -13.13 -13.26 11.92
C SER A 349 -14.33 -14.19 12.05
N THR A 350 -14.80 -14.76 10.93
CA THR A 350 -15.91 -15.71 10.90
C THR A 350 -15.61 -16.96 11.71
N GLY A 351 -14.36 -17.45 11.67
CA GLY A 351 -13.89 -18.57 12.48
C GLY A 351 -13.68 -18.26 13.96
N LYS A 352 -13.84 -16.99 14.36
CA LYS A 352 -13.62 -16.49 15.73
C LYS A 352 -12.23 -16.85 16.28
N ILE A 353 -11.19 -16.80 15.42
CA ILE A 353 -9.82 -17.13 15.83
C ILE A 353 -8.90 -15.93 15.99
N LEU A 354 -9.30 -14.74 15.50
CA LEU A 354 -8.47 -13.53 15.58
C LEU A 354 -8.15 -13.14 17.03
N ASP A 355 -9.16 -13.13 17.90
CA ASP A 355 -8.99 -12.78 19.30
C ASP A 355 -8.15 -13.80 20.07
N SER A 356 -8.26 -15.09 19.72
CA SER A 356 -7.42 -16.17 20.28
C SER A 356 -5.94 -15.98 19.90
N VAL A 357 -5.67 -15.62 18.64
CA VAL A 357 -4.31 -15.32 18.18
C VAL A 357 -3.73 -14.13 18.95
N VAL A 358 -4.49 -13.04 19.13
CA VAL A 358 -4.05 -11.87 19.87
C VAL A 358 -3.80 -12.22 21.33
N ASN A 359 -4.69 -13.00 21.95
CA ASN A 359 -4.54 -13.46 23.34
C ASN A 359 -3.29 -14.35 23.51
N GLY A 360 -3.05 -15.26 22.60
CA GLY A 360 -1.86 -16.12 22.60
C GLY A 360 -0.57 -15.32 22.50
N LEU A 361 -0.51 -14.34 21.58
CA LEU A 361 0.64 -13.45 21.43
C LEU A 361 0.85 -12.58 22.67
N ALA A 362 -0.22 -12.08 23.28
CA ALA A 362 -0.14 -11.34 24.56
C ALA A 362 0.47 -12.17 25.67
N GLY A 363 0.11 -13.47 25.76
CA GLY A 363 0.69 -14.40 26.72
C GLY A 363 2.20 -14.60 26.55
N LEU A 364 2.71 -14.50 25.32
CA LEU A 364 4.15 -14.60 25.03
C LEU A 364 4.95 -13.34 25.37
N ILE A 365 4.30 -12.18 25.52
CA ILE A 365 4.95 -10.90 25.81
C ILE A 365 5.13 -10.69 27.32
N GLY A 366 4.21 -11.21 28.12
CA GLY A 366 4.20 -11.05 29.58
C GLY A 366 5.39 -11.68 30.29
N GLY A 367 5.81 -11.11 31.43
CA GLY A 367 6.84 -11.68 32.31
C GLY A 367 8.30 -11.52 31.85
N HIS A 368 8.56 -10.74 30.81
CA HIS A 368 9.91 -10.49 30.27
C HIS A 368 10.43 -9.08 30.59
N SER A 369 11.72 -8.84 30.32
CA SER A 369 12.31 -7.50 30.45
C SER A 369 11.65 -6.50 29.48
N PRO A 370 11.69 -5.18 29.76
CA PRO A 370 11.05 -4.16 28.94
C PRO A 370 11.44 -4.23 27.45
N VAL A 371 12.74 -4.47 27.17
CA VAL A 371 13.24 -4.57 25.79
C VAL A 371 12.67 -5.80 25.07
N VAL A 372 12.66 -6.97 25.74
CA VAL A 372 12.11 -8.21 25.19
C VAL A 372 10.60 -8.08 24.95
N SER A 373 9.87 -7.48 25.90
CA SER A 373 8.44 -7.23 25.76
C SER A 373 8.12 -6.26 24.61
N ALA A 374 8.89 -5.17 24.46
CA ALA A 374 8.74 -4.24 23.33
C ALA A 374 9.00 -4.92 21.99
N PHE A 375 10.04 -5.77 21.91
CA PHE A 375 10.30 -6.58 20.72
C PHE A 375 9.17 -7.60 20.48
N GLY A 376 8.68 -8.26 21.52
CA GLY A 376 7.52 -9.14 21.43
C GLY A 376 6.30 -8.45 20.84
N MET A 377 6.01 -7.22 21.29
CA MET A 377 4.93 -6.40 20.72
C MET A 377 5.19 -6.09 19.24
N PHE A 378 6.39 -5.67 18.89
CA PHE A 378 6.77 -5.38 17.51
C PHE A 378 6.60 -6.60 16.61
N PHE A 379 7.10 -7.78 16.99
CA PHE A 379 6.94 -9.02 16.21
C PHE A 379 5.47 -9.44 16.13
N SER A 380 4.73 -9.30 17.22
CA SER A 380 3.28 -9.57 17.23
C SER A 380 2.54 -8.66 16.24
N GLN A 381 2.89 -7.37 16.17
CA GLN A 381 2.29 -6.45 15.21
C GLN A 381 2.68 -6.77 13.75
N LEU A 382 3.93 -7.20 13.51
CA LEU A 382 4.35 -7.69 12.20
C LEU A 382 3.50 -8.85 11.73
N PHE A 383 3.23 -9.80 12.61
CA PHE A 383 2.42 -10.98 12.30
C PHE A 383 0.94 -10.63 12.15
N LEU A 384 0.40 -9.87 13.10
CA LEU A 384 -1.03 -9.50 13.11
C LEU A 384 -1.42 -8.63 11.91
N ASP A 385 -0.53 -7.78 11.40
CA ASP A 385 -0.82 -6.98 10.21
C ASP A 385 -1.00 -7.83 8.93
N VAL A 386 -0.44 -9.03 8.87
CA VAL A 386 -0.75 -9.97 7.78
C VAL A 386 -2.21 -10.43 7.85
N LEU A 387 -2.73 -10.60 9.07
CA LEU A 387 -4.10 -11.09 9.34
C LEU A 387 -5.13 -9.95 9.35
N ILE A 388 -4.74 -8.78 9.87
CA ILE A 388 -5.58 -7.59 10.04
C ILE A 388 -4.84 -6.39 9.41
N PRO A 389 -4.79 -6.27 8.07
CA PRO A 389 -4.00 -5.23 7.39
C PRO A 389 -4.66 -3.84 7.44
N SER A 390 -5.51 -3.61 8.43
CA SER A 390 -6.22 -2.37 8.69
C SER A 390 -5.60 -1.64 9.87
N THR A 391 -5.06 -0.44 9.66
CA THR A 391 -4.45 0.35 10.73
C THR A 391 -5.41 0.62 11.90
N SER A 392 -6.65 1.01 11.59
CA SER A 392 -7.66 1.29 12.62
C SER A 392 -8.13 0.00 13.30
N GLY A 393 -8.40 -1.05 12.52
CA GLY A 393 -8.81 -2.35 13.05
C GLY A 393 -7.71 -2.99 13.89
N GLY A 394 -6.46 -2.99 13.40
CA GLY A 394 -5.30 -3.48 14.14
C GLY A 394 -5.11 -2.75 15.48
N ALA A 395 -5.16 -1.41 15.47
CA ALA A 395 -5.05 -0.63 16.69
C ALA A 395 -6.20 -0.90 17.68
N ALA A 396 -7.45 -0.99 17.20
CA ALA A 396 -8.62 -1.22 18.05
C ALA A 396 -8.60 -2.59 18.75
N VAL A 397 -8.01 -3.60 18.11
CA VAL A 397 -7.90 -4.95 18.65
C VAL A 397 -6.66 -5.11 19.55
N THR A 398 -5.51 -4.58 19.13
CA THR A 398 -4.24 -4.88 19.78
C THR A 398 -3.86 -3.88 20.87
N MET A 399 -4.11 -2.59 20.69
CA MET A 399 -3.67 -1.57 21.66
C MET A 399 -4.33 -1.65 23.03
N PRO A 400 -5.63 -2.00 23.16
CA PRO A 400 -6.24 -2.21 24.48
C PRO A 400 -5.55 -3.32 25.28
N ILE A 401 -4.96 -4.30 24.61
CA ILE A 401 -4.29 -5.44 25.23
C ILE A 401 -2.80 -5.14 25.45
N PHE A 402 -2.09 -4.74 24.37
CA PHE A 402 -0.64 -4.55 24.40
C PHE A 402 -0.21 -3.29 25.16
N GLY A 403 -1.05 -2.25 25.19
CA GLY A 403 -0.77 -1.04 25.98
C GLY A 403 -0.63 -1.32 27.48
N PRO A 404 -1.66 -1.84 28.15
CA PRO A 404 -1.57 -2.23 29.57
C PRO A 404 -0.51 -3.31 29.85
N LEU A 405 -0.40 -4.32 28.99
CA LEU A 405 0.61 -5.37 29.10
C LEU A 405 2.02 -4.78 29.06
N GLY A 406 2.28 -3.80 28.18
CA GLY A 406 3.54 -3.07 28.13
C GLY A 406 3.85 -2.38 29.43
N GLN A 407 2.89 -1.66 30.00
CA GLN A 407 3.07 -0.97 31.28
C GLN A 407 3.42 -1.93 32.42
N LEU A 408 2.78 -3.11 32.46
CA LEU A 408 3.09 -4.17 33.43
C LEU A 408 4.51 -4.73 33.28
N THR A 409 5.07 -4.71 32.08
CA THR A 409 6.43 -5.17 31.79
C THR A 409 7.47 -4.04 31.77
N GLY A 410 7.08 -2.82 32.16
CA GLY A 410 7.97 -1.65 32.21
C GLY A 410 8.17 -0.95 30.86
N VAL A 411 7.35 -1.26 29.85
CA VAL A 411 7.31 -0.55 28.57
C VAL A 411 6.29 0.59 28.67
N THR A 412 6.70 1.80 28.32
CA THR A 412 5.79 2.96 28.36
C THR A 412 4.67 2.82 27.32
N ALA A 413 3.55 3.51 27.56
CA ALA A 413 2.45 3.56 26.60
C ALA A 413 2.90 4.14 25.23
N GLN A 414 3.82 5.13 25.23
CA GLN A 414 4.37 5.69 23.99
C GLN A 414 5.18 4.67 23.19
N THR A 415 6.04 3.91 23.89
CA THR A 415 6.85 2.85 23.26
C THR A 415 5.95 1.72 22.74
N SER A 416 4.85 1.38 23.41
CA SER A 416 3.86 0.40 22.92
C SER A 416 3.19 0.88 21.62
N VAL A 417 2.78 2.15 21.54
CA VAL A 417 2.26 2.75 20.29
C VAL A 417 3.34 2.76 19.22
N TYR A 418 4.59 3.04 19.58
CA TYR A 418 5.69 3.06 18.63
C TYR A 418 6.00 1.67 18.07
N ALA A 419 5.96 0.62 18.89
CA ALA A 419 6.08 -0.78 18.44
C ALA A 419 4.97 -1.15 17.46
N PHE A 420 3.72 -0.70 17.71
CA PHE A 420 2.60 -0.84 16.78
C PHE A 420 2.88 -0.18 15.43
N LEU A 421 3.30 1.09 15.41
CA LEU A 421 3.59 1.82 14.18
C LEU A 421 4.68 1.15 13.34
N LEU A 422 5.77 0.73 13.99
CA LEU A 422 6.89 0.08 13.32
C LEU A 422 6.51 -1.30 12.76
N GLY A 423 5.85 -2.15 13.58
CA GLY A 423 5.47 -3.49 13.16
C GLY A 423 4.45 -3.47 12.03
N HIS A 424 3.35 -2.75 12.23
CA HIS A 424 2.28 -2.61 11.25
C HIS A 424 2.78 -1.93 9.95
N GLY A 425 3.57 -0.86 10.08
CA GLY A 425 4.09 -0.14 8.91
C GLY A 425 5.05 -0.96 8.05
N LEU A 426 5.91 -1.77 8.67
CA LEU A 426 6.85 -2.65 7.96
C LEU A 426 6.12 -3.75 7.19
N THR A 427 5.23 -4.49 7.82
CA THR A 427 4.49 -5.56 7.16
C THR A 427 3.68 -5.02 5.99
N ASN A 428 3.00 -3.91 6.16
CA ASN A 428 2.24 -3.23 5.12
C ASN A 428 3.09 -2.80 3.90
N MET A 429 4.42 -2.80 4.01
CA MET A 429 5.33 -2.50 2.92
C MET A 429 5.47 -3.65 1.92
N ILE A 430 5.21 -4.88 2.35
CA ILE A 430 5.51 -6.08 1.57
C ILE A 430 4.34 -7.08 1.52
N THR A 431 3.45 -7.10 2.53
CA THR A 431 2.40 -8.12 2.61
C THR A 431 1.42 -8.07 1.44
N PRO A 432 1.06 -9.22 0.85
CA PRO A 432 0.05 -9.30 -0.19
C PRO A 432 -1.38 -9.05 0.33
N THR A 433 -1.60 -9.07 1.64
CA THR A 433 -2.91 -8.78 2.25
C THR A 433 -3.17 -7.27 2.39
N SER A 434 -2.15 -6.41 2.25
CA SER A 434 -2.34 -4.96 2.31
C SER A 434 -3.07 -4.42 1.09
N SER A 435 -4.36 -4.12 1.25
CA SER A 435 -5.17 -3.49 0.19
C SER A 435 -4.57 -2.17 -0.30
N GLY A 436 -4.01 -1.37 0.60
CA GLY A 436 -3.33 -0.11 0.25
C GLY A 436 -2.11 -0.32 -0.65
N LEU A 437 -1.27 -1.33 -0.35
CA LEU A 437 -0.14 -1.68 -1.21
C LEU A 437 -0.63 -2.20 -2.57
N LEU A 438 -1.59 -3.11 -2.58
CA LEU A 438 -2.12 -3.69 -3.82
C LEU A 438 -2.69 -2.63 -4.76
N VAL A 439 -3.35 -1.60 -4.23
CA VAL A 439 -3.83 -0.44 -5.00
C VAL A 439 -2.69 0.25 -5.73
N LEU A 440 -1.59 0.57 -5.03
CA LEU A 440 -0.43 1.25 -5.60
C LEU A 440 0.26 0.39 -6.67
N LEU A 441 0.43 -0.92 -6.39
CA LEU A 441 1.02 -1.89 -7.32
C LEU A 441 0.18 -2.02 -8.59
N ALA A 442 -1.12 -2.17 -8.45
CA ALA A 442 -2.03 -2.33 -9.58
C ALA A 442 -2.14 -1.06 -10.42
N THR A 443 -2.13 0.12 -9.80
CA THR A 443 -2.11 1.41 -10.50
C THR A 443 -0.84 1.57 -11.34
N ALA A 444 0.29 1.07 -10.87
CA ALA A 444 1.56 1.02 -11.60
C ALA A 444 1.66 -0.18 -12.56
N GLN A 445 0.72 -1.11 -12.54
CA GLN A 445 0.77 -2.38 -13.28
C GLN A 445 2.00 -3.24 -12.94
N VAL A 446 2.44 -3.22 -11.68
CA VAL A 446 3.55 -4.01 -11.17
C VAL A 446 3.01 -5.19 -10.37
N GLY A 447 3.49 -6.39 -10.69
CA GLY A 447 3.11 -7.60 -9.97
C GLY A 447 3.68 -7.64 -8.54
N TRP A 448 2.90 -8.17 -7.56
CA TRP A 448 3.34 -8.27 -6.18
C TRP A 448 4.67 -9.03 -6.02
N GLY A 449 4.86 -10.15 -6.71
CA GLY A 449 6.13 -10.91 -6.63
C GLY A 449 7.35 -10.14 -7.13
N GLN A 450 7.18 -9.28 -8.15
CA GLN A 450 8.22 -8.38 -8.64
C GLN A 450 8.53 -7.32 -7.59
N TRP A 451 7.50 -6.73 -7.00
CA TRP A 451 7.64 -5.76 -5.92
C TRP A 451 8.33 -6.35 -4.70
N ALA A 452 7.88 -7.51 -4.21
CA ALA A 452 8.43 -8.16 -3.03
C ALA A 452 9.93 -8.43 -3.16
N ARG A 453 10.39 -8.93 -4.31
CA ARG A 453 11.83 -9.13 -4.59
C ARG A 453 12.60 -7.81 -4.60
N PHE A 454 12.01 -6.77 -5.18
CA PHE A 454 12.66 -5.46 -5.27
C PHE A 454 12.82 -4.80 -3.91
N ILE A 455 11.76 -4.85 -3.07
CA ILE A 455 11.72 -4.13 -1.80
C ILE A 455 12.38 -4.88 -0.64
N LEU A 456 12.59 -6.21 -0.76
CA LEU A 456 13.10 -7.07 0.30
C LEU A 456 14.40 -6.56 0.95
N PRO A 457 15.42 -6.10 0.21
CA PRO A 457 16.63 -5.57 0.84
C PRO A 457 16.36 -4.33 1.71
N LEU A 458 15.48 -3.43 1.26
CA LEU A 458 15.10 -2.25 2.05
C LEU A 458 14.24 -2.64 3.24
N PHE A 459 13.33 -3.61 3.07
CA PHE A 459 12.52 -4.16 4.16
C PHE A 459 13.41 -4.70 5.30
N VAL A 460 14.41 -5.52 4.98
CA VAL A 460 15.37 -6.06 5.96
C VAL A 460 16.17 -4.93 6.63
N THR A 461 16.60 -3.94 5.86
CA THR A 461 17.30 -2.78 6.41
C THR A 461 16.42 -1.97 7.38
N PHE A 462 15.18 -1.68 6.98
CA PHE A 462 14.21 -0.97 7.83
C PHE A 462 13.83 -1.78 9.07
N PHE A 463 13.72 -3.11 8.95
CA PHE A 463 13.48 -4.01 10.06
C PHE A 463 14.61 -3.92 11.11
N CYS A 464 15.88 -4.01 10.69
CA CYS A 464 17.00 -3.85 11.60
C CYS A 464 17.04 -2.47 12.27
N ILE A 465 16.78 -1.41 11.50
CA ILE A 465 16.71 -0.04 12.03
C ILE A 465 15.55 0.09 13.03
N ALA A 466 14.38 -0.50 12.73
CA ALA A 466 13.23 -0.47 13.62
C ALA A 466 13.54 -1.11 14.98
N LEU A 467 14.24 -2.26 15.01
CA LEU A 467 14.66 -2.89 16.26
C LEU A 467 15.61 -1.99 17.06
N VAL A 468 16.59 -1.37 16.40
CA VAL A 468 17.51 -0.44 17.06
C VAL A 468 16.77 0.77 17.62
N MET A 469 15.89 1.39 16.82
CA MET A 469 15.12 2.55 17.25
C MET A 469 14.16 2.20 18.40
N LEU A 470 13.57 1.00 18.38
CA LEU A 470 12.71 0.53 19.46
C LEU A 470 13.51 0.26 20.75
N ALA A 471 14.72 -0.33 20.65
CA ALA A 471 15.61 -0.50 21.79
C ALA A 471 16.02 0.85 22.41
N ILE A 472 16.34 1.85 21.57
CA ILE A 472 16.62 3.22 22.01
C ILE A 472 15.38 3.80 22.73
N ALA A 473 14.19 3.66 22.16
CA ALA A 473 12.95 4.15 22.75
C ALA A 473 12.72 3.58 24.17
N VAL A 474 12.93 2.27 24.35
CA VAL A 474 12.85 1.64 25.67
C VAL A 474 13.92 2.17 26.62
N SER A 475 15.17 2.32 26.16
CA SER A 475 16.30 2.75 27.02
C SER A 475 16.19 4.19 27.52
N ILE A 476 15.55 5.08 26.73
CA ILE A 476 15.33 6.48 27.12
C ILE A 476 13.99 6.70 27.85
N GLY A 477 13.18 5.64 28.04
CA GLY A 477 11.86 5.73 28.65
C GLY A 477 10.84 6.53 27.81
N TYR A 478 10.95 6.43 26.49
CA TYR A 478 10.10 7.14 25.52
C TYR A 478 8.61 6.87 25.73
#